data_bfe26182d3614c8c406ffda87b01b283
#
_entry.id   bfe26182d3614c8c406ffda87b01b283
#
_cell.length_a   1.000
_cell.length_b   1.000
_cell.length_c   1.000
_cell.angle_alpha   90.00
_cell.angle_beta   90.00
_cell.angle_gamma   90.00
#
_symmetry.space_group_name_H-M   'P 1'
#
loop_
_entity.id
_entity.type
_entity.pdbx_description
1 polymer ?
#
loop_
_entity_poly.entity_id
_entity_poly.type
_entity_poly.pdbx_seq_one_letter_code
_entity_poly.pdbx_strand_id
1 'polypeptide(L)'
;MSTSVLLRTARSMAVLLAVLPLAMASAASAEQNISQSIDIQSKSDKASAGTQARIAQLADETTELLGEYRLTIQQLDRVTIYNNHLQGLVNDQEAEKADMQSQLDNFSVVEQGIVPLMQNMINDLDKFIDLDVPFSLKERKDRIERLRTNMDQAEITISEKYRQIMEAYTIEVNFGRDIEAYTGKLDTSGQNREVDFFRVGRILLAYQTKDKTETGFWNKTTGQWETLPDEYRNFITEGLRIARKQAPPNLLMLPVPGPAPAQ
;
A
#
# COMPACT_ATOMS: atom_id res chain seq x y z
N MET A 1 35.33 110.62 -94.31
CA MET A 1 34.36 109.57 -93.84
C MET A 1 35.06 108.24 -93.74
N SER A 2 35.68 107.81 -92.66
CA SER A 2 36.11 106.40 -92.52
C SER A 2 36.83 106.00 -91.18
N THR A 3 36.63 106.72 -90.08
CA THR A 3 37.27 106.31 -88.85
C THR A 3 36.33 105.82 -87.70
N SER A 4 35.02 105.94 -87.96
CA SER A 4 34.03 105.56 -86.87
C SER A 4 33.53 104.12 -86.95
N VAL A 5 33.82 103.32 -87.98
CA VAL A 5 33.36 101.94 -88.12
C VAL A 5 34.34 100.92 -87.46
N LEU A 6 35.66 101.23 -87.52
CA LEU A 6 36.67 100.33 -86.90
C LEU A 6 36.70 100.33 -85.36
N LEU A 7 36.22 101.37 -84.67
CA LEU A 7 36.17 101.42 -83.21
C LEU A 7 34.96 100.63 -82.60
N ARG A 8 33.86 100.44 -83.39
CA ARG A 8 32.68 99.67 -82.93
C ARG A 8 32.93 98.18 -82.98
N THR A 9 33.67 97.66 -84.00
CA THR A 9 33.97 96.23 -84.13
C THR A 9 35.00 95.81 -83.14
N ALA A 10 35.99 96.56 -82.71
CA ALA A 10 36.95 96.25 -81.65
C ALA A 10 36.31 96.19 -80.28
N ARG A 11 35.34 96.99 -79.92
CA ARG A 11 34.60 96.95 -78.65
C ARG A 11 33.70 95.74 -78.52
N SER A 12 33.05 95.32 -79.61
CA SER A 12 32.16 94.07 -79.65
C SER A 12 33.00 92.79 -79.50
N MET A 13 34.18 92.74 -80.12
CA MET A 13 35.10 91.58 -80.03
C MET A 13 35.79 91.40 -78.63
N ALA A 14 36.07 92.53 -77.94
CA ALA A 14 36.65 92.58 -76.60
C ALA A 14 35.60 92.10 -75.56
N VAL A 15 34.29 92.40 -75.73
CA VAL A 15 33.23 91.95 -74.79
C VAL A 15 32.99 90.47 -75.00
N LEU A 16 33.03 89.94 -76.23
CA LEU A 16 32.84 88.51 -76.52
C LEU A 16 34.03 87.68 -75.94
N LEU A 17 35.26 88.12 -75.99
CA LEU A 17 36.44 87.45 -75.49
C LEU A 17 36.46 87.45 -73.94
N ALA A 18 35.87 88.39 -73.24
CA ALA A 18 35.84 88.51 -71.76
C ALA A 18 34.70 87.60 -71.15
N VAL A 19 33.64 87.32 -71.86
CA VAL A 19 32.49 86.53 -71.42
C VAL A 19 32.83 85.00 -71.53
N LEU A 20 33.61 84.60 -72.51
CA LEU A 20 34.01 83.18 -72.67
C LEU A 20 34.72 82.54 -71.50
N PRO A 21 35.74 83.15 -70.86
CA PRO A 21 36.41 82.54 -69.73
C PRO A 21 35.55 82.56 -68.45
N LEU A 22 34.58 83.49 -68.34
CA LEU A 22 33.67 83.55 -67.16
C LEU A 22 32.63 82.39 -67.24
N ALA A 23 32.16 82.05 -68.45
CA ALA A 23 31.28 80.91 -68.66
C ALA A 23 31.98 79.54 -68.43
N MET A 24 33.26 79.45 -68.81
CA MET A 24 34.05 78.25 -68.52
C MET A 24 34.41 78.15 -67.02
N ALA A 25 34.62 79.18 -66.34
CA ALA A 25 34.88 79.21 -64.88
C ALA A 25 33.61 78.76 -64.08
N SER A 26 32.41 79.15 -64.56
CA SER A 26 31.17 78.72 -63.91
C SER A 26 30.81 77.25 -64.22
N ALA A 27 31.18 76.74 -65.35
CA ALA A 27 31.02 75.32 -65.72
C ALA A 27 31.94 74.42 -64.91
N ALA A 28 33.22 74.86 -64.75
CA ALA A 28 34.19 74.08 -63.90
C ALA A 28 33.81 74.09 -62.40
N SER A 29 33.22 75.14 -61.88
CA SER A 29 32.75 75.23 -60.51
C SER A 29 31.46 74.42 -60.32
N ALA A 30 30.63 74.30 -61.35
CA ALA A 30 29.42 73.42 -61.30
C ALA A 30 29.82 71.93 -61.34
N GLU A 31 30.78 71.60 -62.15
CA GLU A 31 31.29 70.20 -62.27
C GLU A 31 32.00 69.73 -60.95
N GLN A 32 32.71 70.65 -60.32
CA GLN A 32 33.34 70.38 -59.02
C GLN A 32 32.32 70.24 -57.89
N ASN A 33 31.27 71.01 -57.88
CA ASN A 33 30.16 70.88 -56.93
C ASN A 33 29.35 69.62 -57.16
N ILE A 34 29.14 69.18 -58.39
CA ILE A 34 28.47 67.95 -58.73
C ILE A 34 29.34 66.74 -58.26
N SER A 35 30.63 66.73 -58.54
CA SER A 35 31.53 65.66 -58.11
C SER A 35 31.62 65.54 -56.60
N GLN A 36 31.66 66.69 -55.87
CA GLN A 36 31.60 66.68 -54.40
C GLN A 36 30.26 66.15 -53.86
N SER A 37 29.18 66.51 -54.51
CA SER A 37 27.83 66.02 -54.14
C SER A 37 27.73 64.51 -54.36
N ILE A 38 28.27 64.00 -55.46
CA ILE A 38 28.35 62.55 -55.77
C ILE A 38 29.21 61.81 -54.71
N ASP A 39 30.36 62.41 -54.35
CA ASP A 39 31.23 61.83 -53.32
C ASP A 39 30.56 61.79 -51.93
N ILE A 40 29.86 62.87 -51.57
CA ILE A 40 29.10 62.92 -50.32
C ILE A 40 27.97 61.90 -50.33
N GLN A 41 27.25 61.82 -51.46
CA GLN A 41 26.21 60.82 -51.61
C GLN A 41 26.74 59.36 -51.56
N SER A 42 27.87 59.11 -52.24
CA SER A 42 28.51 57.78 -52.22
C SER A 42 29.01 57.41 -50.80
N LYS A 43 29.57 58.39 -50.06
CA LYS A 43 29.95 58.19 -48.66
C LYS A 43 28.72 57.96 -47.78
N SER A 44 27.65 58.68 -48.01
CA SER A 44 26.39 58.50 -47.27
C SER A 44 25.74 57.15 -47.58
N ASP A 45 25.76 56.74 -48.85
CA ASP A 45 25.24 55.45 -49.25
C ASP A 45 26.05 54.28 -48.67
N LYS A 46 27.37 54.40 -48.69
CA LYS A 46 28.28 53.44 -48.01
C LYS A 46 28.05 53.37 -46.49
N ALA A 47 27.88 54.53 -45.83
CA ALA A 47 27.58 54.58 -44.42
C ALA A 47 26.19 53.98 -44.11
N SER A 48 25.21 54.31 -44.98
CA SER A 48 23.86 53.74 -44.87
C SER A 48 23.86 52.23 -45.09
N ALA A 49 24.59 51.72 -46.10
CA ALA A 49 24.75 50.27 -46.32
C ALA A 49 25.43 49.57 -45.12
N GLY A 50 26.46 50.18 -44.56
CA GLY A 50 27.12 49.67 -43.34
C GLY A 50 26.19 49.66 -42.12
N THR A 51 25.38 50.71 -41.97
CA THR A 51 24.38 50.78 -40.91
C THR A 51 23.28 49.75 -41.09
N GLN A 52 22.82 49.56 -42.34
CA GLN A 52 21.80 48.55 -42.66
C GLN A 52 22.32 47.14 -42.43
N ALA A 53 23.57 46.84 -42.79
CA ALA A 53 24.19 45.54 -42.48
C ALA A 53 24.26 45.29 -40.95
N ARG A 54 24.56 46.34 -40.19
CA ARG A 54 24.61 46.26 -38.72
C ARG A 54 23.22 46.03 -38.11
N ILE A 55 22.20 46.69 -38.64
CA ILE A 55 20.78 46.49 -38.26
C ILE A 55 20.35 45.06 -38.58
N ALA A 56 20.69 44.54 -39.75
CA ALA A 56 20.38 43.17 -40.15
C ALA A 56 21.07 42.15 -39.18
N GLN A 57 22.34 42.34 -38.87
CA GLN A 57 23.07 41.48 -37.93
C GLN A 57 22.45 41.52 -36.52
N LEU A 58 22.08 42.73 -36.02
CA LEU A 58 21.40 42.86 -34.72
C LEU A 58 20.02 42.23 -34.71
N ALA A 59 19.30 42.25 -35.82
CA ALA A 59 18.01 41.63 -35.96
C ALA A 59 18.15 40.10 -35.91
N ASP A 60 19.15 39.54 -36.61
CA ASP A 60 19.47 38.10 -36.56
C ASP A 60 19.90 37.66 -35.17
N GLU A 61 20.82 38.40 -34.54
CA GLU A 61 21.25 38.11 -33.15
C GLU A 61 20.07 38.18 -32.15
N THR A 62 19.20 39.20 -32.33
CA THR A 62 17.99 39.31 -31.49
C THR A 62 17.04 38.13 -31.69
N THR A 63 16.87 37.64 -32.92
CA THR A 63 16.01 36.51 -33.22
C THR A 63 16.56 35.22 -32.65
N GLU A 64 17.89 35.00 -32.74
CA GLU A 64 18.60 33.87 -32.16
C GLU A 64 18.48 33.87 -30.63
N LEU A 65 18.80 35.00 -29.98
CA LEU A 65 18.70 35.16 -28.53
C LEU A 65 17.26 34.98 -28.02
N LEU A 66 16.25 35.43 -28.77
CA LEU A 66 14.85 35.20 -28.44
C LEU A 66 14.47 33.70 -28.53
N GLY A 67 15.03 33.00 -29.51
CA GLY A 67 14.91 31.54 -29.65
C GLY A 67 15.49 30.81 -28.44
N GLU A 68 16.75 31.13 -28.09
CA GLU A 68 17.44 30.56 -26.93
C GLU A 68 16.74 30.88 -25.60
N TYR A 69 16.31 32.11 -25.43
CA TYR A 69 15.54 32.53 -24.25
C TYR A 69 14.26 31.70 -24.09
N ARG A 70 13.48 31.55 -25.17
CA ARG A 70 12.25 30.75 -25.13
C ARG A 70 12.51 29.29 -24.79
N LEU A 71 13.54 28.69 -25.37
CA LEU A 71 13.93 27.31 -25.05
C LEU A 71 14.38 27.17 -23.58
N THR A 72 15.15 28.14 -23.09
CA THR A 72 15.64 28.14 -21.71
C THR A 72 14.49 28.29 -20.70
N ILE A 73 13.54 29.18 -20.96
CA ILE A 73 12.33 29.32 -20.13
C ILE A 73 11.50 28.03 -20.12
N GLN A 74 11.28 27.43 -21.29
CA GLN A 74 10.57 26.13 -21.35
C GLN A 74 11.31 25.02 -20.60
N GLN A 75 12.64 25.04 -20.63
CA GLN A 75 13.45 24.08 -19.90
C GLN A 75 13.38 24.32 -18.38
N LEU A 76 13.42 25.58 -17.98
CA LEU A 76 13.27 26.00 -16.57
C LEU A 76 11.90 25.55 -16.03
N ASP A 77 10.81 25.82 -16.78
CA ASP A 77 9.47 25.42 -16.38
C ASP A 77 9.35 23.90 -16.21
N ARG A 78 9.88 23.13 -17.16
CA ARG A 78 9.89 21.66 -17.05
C ARG A 78 10.66 21.16 -15.84
N VAL A 79 11.85 21.70 -15.60
CA VAL A 79 12.67 21.32 -14.45
C VAL A 79 12.00 21.75 -13.13
N THR A 80 11.37 22.93 -13.12
CA THR A 80 10.64 23.39 -11.93
C THR A 80 9.47 22.49 -11.60
N ILE A 81 8.64 22.14 -12.61
CA ILE A 81 7.52 21.21 -12.43
C ILE A 81 8.03 19.84 -11.95
N TYR A 82 9.10 19.33 -12.57
CA TYR A 82 9.69 18.06 -12.17
C TYR A 82 10.24 18.07 -10.75
N ASN A 83 10.96 19.14 -10.36
CA ASN A 83 11.46 19.28 -8.99
C ASN A 83 10.34 19.37 -7.95
N ASN A 84 9.27 20.11 -8.26
CA ASN A 84 8.11 20.19 -7.38
C ASN A 84 7.42 18.80 -7.23
N HIS A 85 7.34 18.05 -8.31
CA HIS A 85 6.83 16.68 -8.25
C HIS A 85 7.74 15.77 -7.39
N LEU A 86 9.05 15.81 -7.62
CA LEU A 86 10.00 15.05 -6.79
C LEU A 86 9.94 15.45 -5.32
N GLN A 87 9.82 16.74 -5.03
CA GLN A 87 9.67 17.19 -3.65
C GLN A 87 8.39 16.65 -3.01
N GLY A 88 7.28 16.60 -3.76
CA GLY A 88 6.04 15.95 -3.31
C GLY A 88 6.26 14.48 -2.97
N LEU A 89 6.91 13.72 -3.86
CA LEU A 89 7.23 12.31 -3.63
C LEU A 89 8.13 12.09 -2.41
N VAL A 90 9.13 12.94 -2.21
CA VAL A 90 10.03 12.88 -1.03
C VAL A 90 9.22 13.12 0.25
N ASN A 91 8.37 14.14 0.26
CA ASN A 91 7.53 14.44 1.42
C ASN A 91 6.57 13.28 1.75
N ASP A 92 5.96 12.67 0.73
CA ASP A 92 5.08 11.49 0.91
C ASP A 92 5.87 10.30 1.46
N GLN A 93 7.08 10.04 0.95
CA GLN A 93 7.94 8.97 1.48
C GLN A 93 8.40 9.22 2.91
N GLU A 94 8.70 10.46 3.28
CA GLU A 94 9.04 10.82 4.66
C GLU A 94 7.84 10.62 5.61
N ALA A 95 6.64 10.98 5.17
CA ALA A 95 5.42 10.75 5.92
C ALA A 95 5.15 9.23 6.09
N GLU A 96 5.25 8.44 5.02
CA GLU A 96 5.10 6.99 5.06
C GLU A 96 6.13 6.33 5.98
N LYS A 97 7.38 6.80 5.94
CA LYS A 97 8.43 6.31 6.85
C LYS A 97 8.11 6.62 8.32
N ALA A 98 7.60 7.82 8.61
CA ALA A 98 7.19 8.18 9.97
C ALA A 98 6.02 7.33 10.46
N ASP A 99 5.04 7.08 9.60
CA ASP A 99 3.90 6.19 9.90
C ASP A 99 4.36 4.75 10.14
N MET A 100 5.23 4.21 9.30
CA MET A 100 5.81 2.87 9.49
C MET A 100 6.59 2.77 10.80
N GLN A 101 7.38 3.80 11.17
CA GLN A 101 8.09 3.82 12.44
C GLN A 101 7.12 3.81 13.63
N SER A 102 6.07 4.61 13.57
CA SER A 102 5.01 4.61 14.59
C SER A 102 4.31 3.26 14.72
N GLN A 103 4.05 2.58 13.59
CA GLN A 103 3.49 1.23 13.58
C GLN A 103 4.45 0.21 14.21
N LEU A 104 5.75 0.29 13.93
CA LEU A 104 6.77 -0.57 14.54
C LEU A 104 6.87 -0.37 16.05
N ASP A 105 6.83 0.88 16.51
CA ASP A 105 6.87 1.21 17.93
C ASP A 105 5.63 0.67 18.65
N ASN A 106 4.44 0.82 18.06
CA ASN A 106 3.20 0.25 18.57
C ASN A 106 3.21 -1.29 18.55
N PHE A 107 3.80 -1.89 17.51
CA PHE A 107 3.89 -3.35 17.41
C PHE A 107 4.67 -3.95 18.57
N SER A 108 5.80 -3.34 18.96
CA SER A 108 6.60 -3.83 20.09
C SER A 108 5.84 -3.79 21.43
N VAL A 109 5.00 -2.78 21.64
CA VAL A 109 4.14 -2.68 22.83
C VAL A 109 3.06 -3.75 22.82
N VAL A 110 2.43 -3.97 21.67
CA VAL A 110 1.42 -5.04 21.49
C VAL A 110 2.05 -6.41 21.70
N GLU A 111 3.23 -6.65 21.16
CA GLU A 111 3.95 -7.91 21.31
C GLU A 111 4.25 -8.22 22.78
N GLN A 112 4.73 -7.25 23.55
CA GLN A 112 4.99 -7.39 24.98
C GLN A 112 3.71 -7.69 25.79
N GLY A 113 2.55 -7.23 25.33
CA GLY A 113 1.27 -7.50 25.98
C GLY A 113 0.62 -8.83 25.56
N ILE A 114 0.72 -9.20 24.28
CA ILE A 114 0.00 -10.36 23.73
C ILE A 114 0.64 -11.70 24.10
N VAL A 115 1.96 -11.75 24.25
CA VAL A 115 2.65 -13.00 24.64
C VAL A 115 2.22 -13.50 26.02
N PRO A 116 2.23 -12.69 27.09
CA PRO A 116 1.69 -13.10 28.39
C PRO A 116 0.20 -13.47 28.34
N LEU A 117 -0.60 -12.75 27.55
CA LEU A 117 -2.01 -13.07 27.33
C LEU A 117 -2.17 -14.46 26.73
N MET A 118 -1.43 -14.80 25.70
CA MET A 118 -1.47 -16.13 25.06
C MET A 118 -1.06 -17.24 26.04
N GLN A 119 -0.03 -17.00 26.85
CA GLN A 119 0.37 -17.96 27.90
C GLN A 119 -0.75 -18.18 28.93
N ASN A 120 -1.39 -17.12 29.36
CA ASN A 120 -2.55 -17.22 30.26
C ASN A 120 -3.71 -17.97 29.61
N MET A 121 -4.02 -17.69 28.35
CA MET A 121 -5.05 -18.41 27.59
C MET A 121 -4.78 -19.92 27.55
N ILE A 122 -3.55 -20.33 27.25
CA ILE A 122 -3.18 -21.76 27.23
C ILE A 122 -3.34 -22.38 28.62
N ASN A 123 -2.89 -21.70 29.68
CA ASN A 123 -3.01 -22.18 31.04
C ASN A 123 -4.47 -22.28 31.51
N ASP A 124 -5.30 -21.31 31.14
CA ASP A 124 -6.73 -21.33 31.50
C ASP A 124 -7.48 -22.40 30.71
N LEU A 125 -7.10 -22.65 29.45
CA LEU A 125 -7.64 -23.75 28.66
C LEU A 125 -7.25 -25.10 29.25
N ASP A 126 -6.03 -25.26 29.73
CA ASP A 126 -5.56 -26.47 30.41
C ASP A 126 -6.34 -26.76 31.70
N LYS A 127 -6.50 -25.75 32.57
CA LYS A 127 -7.34 -25.84 33.79
C LYS A 127 -8.78 -26.18 33.45
N PHE A 128 -9.32 -25.56 32.38
CA PHE A 128 -10.67 -25.83 31.93
C PHE A 128 -10.84 -27.29 31.53
N ILE A 129 -9.86 -27.89 30.82
CA ILE A 129 -9.88 -29.30 30.45
C ILE A 129 -9.85 -30.20 31.69
N ASP A 130 -9.10 -29.82 32.72
CA ASP A 130 -9.02 -30.58 33.96
C ASP A 130 -10.32 -30.58 34.80
N LEU A 131 -11.06 -29.47 34.72
CA LEU A 131 -12.34 -29.27 35.41
C LEU A 131 -13.54 -29.83 34.64
N ASP A 132 -13.36 -30.16 33.37
CA ASP A 132 -14.44 -30.60 32.49
C ASP A 132 -14.69 -32.12 32.60
N VAL A 133 -15.68 -32.58 31.86
CA VAL A 133 -15.98 -34.01 31.71
C VAL A 133 -14.77 -34.74 31.05
N PRO A 134 -14.35 -35.91 31.54
CA PRO A 134 -13.13 -36.57 31.11
C PRO A 134 -13.32 -37.32 29.77
N PHE A 135 -13.58 -36.60 28.69
CA PHE A 135 -13.63 -37.14 27.34
C PHE A 135 -12.38 -36.75 26.54
N SER A 136 -11.92 -37.67 25.71
CA SER A 136 -10.77 -37.43 24.79
C SER A 136 -9.59 -36.73 25.45
N LEU A 137 -9.32 -36.98 26.74
CA LEU A 137 -8.34 -36.26 27.53
C LEU A 137 -6.96 -36.24 26.90
N LYS A 138 -6.52 -37.38 26.33
CA LYS A 138 -5.22 -37.47 25.71
C LYS A 138 -5.09 -36.48 24.56
N GLU A 139 -6.05 -36.47 23.65
CA GLU A 139 -6.02 -35.58 22.49
C GLU A 139 -6.06 -34.10 22.90
N ARG A 140 -6.91 -33.77 23.89
CA ARG A 140 -7.04 -32.40 24.42
C ARG A 140 -5.75 -31.94 25.09
N LYS A 141 -5.12 -32.79 25.93
CA LYS A 141 -3.83 -32.48 26.56
C LYS A 141 -2.68 -32.41 25.55
N ASP A 142 -2.63 -33.31 24.58
CA ASP A 142 -1.63 -33.27 23.50
C ASP A 142 -1.76 -31.97 22.67
N ARG A 143 -2.97 -31.42 22.54
CA ARG A 143 -3.19 -30.11 21.89
C ARG A 143 -2.59 -28.99 22.71
N ILE A 144 -2.79 -28.97 24.03
CA ILE A 144 -2.18 -27.98 24.92
C ILE A 144 -0.65 -28.04 24.87
N GLU A 145 -0.07 -29.22 24.92
CA GLU A 145 1.39 -29.40 24.82
C GLU A 145 1.95 -28.91 23.49
N ARG A 146 1.25 -29.17 22.38
CA ARG A 146 1.63 -28.59 21.07
C ARG A 146 1.59 -27.07 21.09
N LEU A 147 0.55 -26.46 21.68
CA LEU A 147 0.47 -25.00 21.80
C LEU A 147 1.62 -24.43 22.63
N ARG A 148 1.97 -25.05 23.77
CA ARG A 148 3.12 -24.65 24.58
C ARG A 148 4.43 -24.74 23.79
N THR A 149 4.65 -25.86 23.10
CA THR A 149 5.83 -26.05 22.24
C THR A 149 5.92 -24.99 21.16
N ASN A 150 4.78 -24.66 20.50
CA ASN A 150 4.74 -23.65 19.44
C ASN A 150 5.00 -22.24 19.98
N MET A 151 4.64 -21.96 21.26
CA MET A 151 4.97 -20.67 21.89
C MET A 151 6.47 -20.40 21.94
N ASP A 152 7.28 -21.43 22.13
CA ASP A 152 8.73 -21.32 22.26
C ASP A 152 9.45 -21.29 20.90
N GLN A 153 8.75 -21.59 19.79
CA GLN A 153 9.35 -21.58 18.46
C GLN A 153 9.45 -20.16 17.90
N ALA A 154 10.67 -19.73 17.56
CA ALA A 154 10.93 -18.44 16.97
C ALA A 154 10.46 -18.32 15.50
N GLU A 155 10.35 -19.46 14.81
CA GLU A 155 9.93 -19.50 13.39
C GLU A 155 8.44 -19.23 13.19
N ILE A 156 7.62 -19.42 14.25
CA ILE A 156 6.17 -19.19 14.19
C ILE A 156 5.90 -17.73 14.57
N THR A 157 5.21 -17.00 13.68
CA THR A 157 4.82 -15.62 13.95
C THR A 157 3.81 -15.52 15.10
N ILE A 158 3.79 -14.40 15.80
CA ILE A 158 2.86 -14.15 16.92
C ILE A 158 1.41 -14.28 16.46
N SER A 159 1.08 -13.78 15.28
CA SER A 159 -0.26 -13.90 14.72
C SER A 159 -0.68 -15.35 14.50
N GLU A 160 0.24 -16.20 14.04
CA GLU A 160 -0.02 -17.63 13.85
C GLU A 160 -0.16 -18.37 15.19
N LYS A 161 0.66 -18.04 16.19
CA LYS A 161 0.51 -18.55 17.55
C LYS A 161 -0.88 -18.23 18.11
N TYR A 162 -1.29 -16.98 18.00
CA TYR A 162 -2.61 -16.55 18.46
C TYR A 162 -3.75 -17.25 17.69
N ARG A 163 -3.63 -17.39 16.37
CA ARG A 163 -4.61 -18.12 15.55
C ARG A 163 -4.79 -19.56 16.01
N GLN A 164 -3.69 -20.27 16.29
CA GLN A 164 -3.73 -21.66 16.76
C GLN A 164 -4.38 -21.79 18.16
N ILE A 165 -4.13 -20.83 19.05
CA ILE A 165 -4.79 -20.80 20.36
C ILE A 165 -6.29 -20.59 20.17
N MET A 166 -6.71 -19.63 19.34
CA MET A 166 -8.13 -19.38 19.06
C MET A 166 -8.81 -20.57 18.38
N GLU A 167 -8.10 -21.30 17.54
CA GLU A 167 -8.59 -22.55 16.94
C GLU A 167 -8.83 -23.63 18.03
N ALA A 168 -7.90 -23.76 18.98
CA ALA A 168 -8.09 -24.68 20.11
C ALA A 168 -9.30 -24.31 20.95
N TYR A 169 -9.52 -23.03 21.25
CA TYR A 169 -10.73 -22.57 21.93
C TYR A 169 -11.98 -22.85 21.11
N THR A 170 -11.95 -22.69 19.81
CA THR A 170 -13.09 -22.98 18.92
C THR A 170 -13.43 -24.47 18.94
N ILE A 171 -12.42 -25.33 18.92
CA ILE A 171 -12.63 -26.79 19.04
C ILE A 171 -13.27 -27.11 20.38
N GLU A 172 -12.79 -26.52 21.47
CA GLU A 172 -13.38 -26.72 22.78
C GLU A 172 -14.84 -26.25 22.84
N VAL A 173 -15.15 -25.09 22.26
CA VAL A 173 -16.54 -24.62 22.17
C VAL A 173 -17.42 -25.57 21.38
N ASN A 174 -16.92 -26.13 20.28
CA ASN A 174 -17.65 -27.09 19.43
C ASN A 174 -17.95 -28.38 20.18
N PHE A 175 -17.03 -28.85 21.04
CA PHE A 175 -17.33 -30.01 21.89
C PHE A 175 -18.59 -29.82 22.76
N GLY A 176 -18.97 -28.60 23.07
CA GLY A 176 -20.20 -28.30 23.79
C GLY A 176 -21.49 -28.51 23.00
N ARG A 177 -21.40 -28.62 21.66
CA ARG A 177 -22.57 -28.73 20.75
C ARG A 177 -22.64 -30.06 20.03
N ASP A 178 -21.54 -30.81 20.00
CA ASP A 178 -21.42 -32.03 19.21
C ASP A 178 -21.95 -33.27 19.98
N ILE A 179 -22.55 -34.18 19.24
CA ILE A 179 -22.89 -35.51 19.70
C ILE A 179 -21.86 -36.47 19.12
N GLU A 180 -21.20 -37.23 19.97
CA GLU A 180 -20.11 -38.11 19.56
C GLU A 180 -20.23 -39.50 20.19
N ALA A 181 -19.80 -40.52 19.44
CA ALA A 181 -19.66 -41.87 19.94
C ALA A 181 -18.28 -42.41 19.57
N TYR A 182 -17.53 -42.85 20.55
CA TYR A 182 -16.20 -43.44 20.36
C TYR A 182 -16.01 -44.62 21.27
N THR A 183 -15.10 -45.52 20.89
CA THR A 183 -14.71 -46.67 21.72
C THR A 183 -13.46 -46.36 22.50
N GLY A 184 -13.44 -46.66 23.78
CA GLY A 184 -12.30 -46.46 24.64
C GLY A 184 -12.24 -47.41 25.80
N LYS A 185 -11.18 -47.28 26.58
CA LYS A 185 -10.98 -48.06 27.81
C LYS A 185 -11.56 -47.31 29.00
N LEU A 186 -12.43 -47.94 29.73
CA LEU A 186 -12.96 -47.50 31.02
C LEU A 186 -12.19 -48.20 32.13
N ASP A 187 -11.55 -47.39 32.97
CA ASP A 187 -10.96 -47.89 34.22
C ASP A 187 -11.98 -47.70 35.35
N THR A 188 -12.64 -48.77 35.70
CA THR A 188 -13.53 -48.78 36.88
C THR A 188 -13.09 -49.91 37.78
N SER A 189 -12.66 -49.55 38.98
CA SER A 189 -12.22 -50.53 40.01
C SER A 189 -11.03 -51.43 39.62
N GLY A 190 -10.07 -50.89 38.82
CA GLY A 190 -8.86 -51.62 38.42
C GLY A 190 -9.05 -52.63 37.30
N GLN A 191 -10.18 -52.64 36.64
CA GLN A 191 -10.45 -53.44 35.43
C GLN A 191 -10.59 -52.52 34.21
N ASN A 192 -9.58 -52.59 33.33
CA ASN A 192 -9.64 -51.94 32.02
C ASN A 192 -10.59 -52.67 31.10
N ARG A 193 -11.81 -52.17 30.95
CA ARG A 193 -12.80 -52.72 30.01
C ARG A 193 -12.92 -51.84 28.80
N GLU A 194 -13.05 -52.41 27.63
CA GLU A 194 -13.40 -51.69 26.41
C GLU A 194 -14.89 -51.40 26.38
N VAL A 195 -15.26 -50.14 26.29
CA VAL A 195 -16.64 -49.66 26.30
C VAL A 195 -16.88 -48.69 25.14
N ASP A 196 -18.14 -48.51 24.76
CA ASP A 196 -18.56 -47.46 23.86
C ASP A 196 -19.01 -46.24 24.65
N PHE A 197 -18.33 -45.12 24.44
CA PHE A 197 -18.69 -43.84 25.02
C PHE A 197 -19.66 -43.09 24.15
N PHE A 198 -20.66 -42.48 24.78
CA PHE A 198 -21.64 -41.60 24.17
C PHE A 198 -21.57 -40.24 24.84
N ARG A 199 -21.27 -39.22 24.08
CA ARG A 199 -21.15 -37.83 24.55
C ARG A 199 -22.17 -36.96 23.87
N VAL A 200 -22.89 -36.16 24.69
CA VAL A 200 -23.82 -35.11 24.21
C VAL A 200 -23.32 -33.80 24.74
N GLY A 201 -22.63 -33.08 23.91
CA GLY A 201 -21.98 -31.83 24.29
C GLY A 201 -21.06 -32.02 25.51
N ARG A 202 -21.24 -31.14 26.50
CA ARG A 202 -20.62 -31.19 27.82
C ARG A 202 -21.64 -31.55 28.90
N ILE A 203 -22.85 -31.90 28.52
CA ILE A 203 -23.96 -32.16 29.44
C ILE A 203 -23.90 -33.59 29.93
N LEU A 204 -23.66 -34.53 29.03
CA LEU A 204 -23.67 -35.97 29.32
C LEU A 204 -22.45 -36.65 28.70
N LEU A 205 -21.75 -37.46 29.50
CA LEU A 205 -20.83 -38.46 29.06
C LEU A 205 -21.31 -39.78 29.66
N ALA A 206 -21.78 -40.68 28.81
CA ALA A 206 -22.23 -42.01 29.19
C ALA A 206 -21.34 -43.09 28.55
N TYR A 207 -21.33 -44.27 29.12
CA TYR A 207 -20.70 -45.45 28.53
C TYR A 207 -21.69 -46.60 28.47
N GLN A 208 -21.46 -47.49 27.54
CA GLN A 208 -22.14 -48.80 27.46
C GLN A 208 -21.13 -49.88 27.13
N THR A 209 -21.21 -51.01 27.84
CA THR A 209 -20.38 -52.18 27.57
C THR A 209 -20.74 -52.79 26.18
N LYS A 210 -19.80 -53.48 25.56
CA LYS A 210 -20.00 -54.12 24.24
C LYS A 210 -21.15 -55.12 24.21
N ASP A 211 -21.37 -55.83 25.31
CA ASP A 211 -22.48 -56.78 25.51
C ASP A 211 -23.80 -56.07 25.86
N LYS A 212 -23.79 -54.71 26.04
CA LYS A 212 -24.91 -53.88 26.44
C LYS A 212 -25.56 -54.25 27.78
N THR A 213 -24.83 -54.94 28.63
CA THR A 213 -25.36 -55.38 29.92
C THR A 213 -25.28 -54.26 30.95
N GLU A 214 -24.23 -53.42 30.85
CA GLU A 214 -23.97 -52.33 31.80
C GLU A 214 -23.97 -50.97 31.05
N THR A 215 -24.63 -49.99 31.65
CA THR A 215 -24.66 -48.61 31.19
C THR A 215 -24.43 -47.70 32.36
N GLY A 216 -23.59 -46.69 32.16
CA GLY A 216 -23.31 -45.72 33.23
C GLY A 216 -23.02 -44.32 32.63
N PHE A 217 -22.87 -43.34 33.50
CA PHE A 217 -22.58 -41.99 33.11
C PHE A 217 -21.60 -41.34 34.10
N TRP A 218 -20.92 -40.29 33.65
CA TRP A 218 -20.05 -39.49 34.45
C TRP A 218 -20.86 -38.50 35.27
N ASN A 219 -20.85 -38.62 36.58
CA ASN A 219 -21.45 -37.63 37.45
C ASN A 219 -20.46 -36.51 37.75
N LYS A 220 -20.78 -35.28 37.24
CA LYS A 220 -19.92 -34.11 37.44
C LYS A 220 -19.77 -33.67 38.89
N THR A 221 -20.79 -33.93 39.69
CA THR A 221 -20.81 -33.48 41.09
C THR A 221 -19.89 -34.35 41.96
N THR A 222 -19.90 -35.66 41.76
CA THR A 222 -19.08 -36.64 42.51
C THR A 222 -17.73 -36.87 41.84
N GLY A 223 -17.57 -36.52 40.55
CA GLY A 223 -16.35 -36.84 39.80
C GLY A 223 -16.11 -38.33 39.60
N GLN A 224 -17.18 -39.11 39.52
CA GLN A 224 -17.11 -40.56 39.41
C GLN A 224 -18.08 -41.12 38.39
N TRP A 225 -17.80 -42.35 37.92
CA TRP A 225 -18.70 -43.09 37.09
C TRP A 225 -19.83 -43.73 37.92
N GLU A 226 -21.06 -43.49 37.57
CA GLU A 226 -22.23 -44.07 38.23
C GLU A 226 -23.01 -44.94 37.24
N THR A 227 -23.51 -46.09 37.71
CA THR A 227 -24.33 -46.99 36.91
C THR A 227 -25.73 -46.42 36.72
N LEU A 228 -26.24 -46.44 35.48
CA LEU A 228 -27.58 -46.02 35.17
C LEU A 228 -28.61 -47.13 35.33
N PRO A 229 -29.86 -46.78 35.74
CA PRO A 229 -30.99 -47.72 35.69
C PRO A 229 -31.23 -48.28 34.28
N ASP A 230 -31.76 -49.50 34.25
CA ASP A 230 -32.02 -50.23 32.98
C ASP A 230 -32.93 -49.48 31.99
N GLU A 231 -33.75 -48.58 32.46
CA GLU A 231 -34.65 -47.77 31.65
C GLU A 231 -33.88 -46.90 30.64
N TYR A 232 -32.65 -46.44 30.98
CA TYR A 232 -31.83 -45.63 30.10
C TYR A 232 -31.04 -46.44 29.08
N ARG A 233 -30.91 -47.73 29.23
CA ARG A 233 -30.09 -48.62 28.38
C ARG A 233 -30.42 -48.50 26.90
N ASN A 234 -31.69 -48.55 26.57
CA ASN A 234 -32.16 -48.45 25.19
C ASN A 234 -31.93 -47.10 24.58
N PHE A 235 -32.10 -45.99 25.35
CA PHE A 235 -31.87 -44.63 24.88
C PHE A 235 -30.39 -44.39 24.61
N ILE A 236 -29.47 -44.92 25.45
CA ILE A 236 -28.03 -44.84 25.22
C ILE A 236 -27.61 -45.65 23.98
N THR A 237 -28.18 -46.85 23.81
CA THR A 237 -27.94 -47.68 22.60
C THR A 237 -28.38 -46.95 21.34
N GLU A 238 -29.54 -46.30 21.36
CA GLU A 238 -30.05 -45.51 20.21
C GLU A 238 -29.20 -44.25 19.99
N GLY A 239 -28.79 -43.56 21.07
CA GLY A 239 -27.89 -42.43 21.01
C GLY A 239 -26.55 -42.74 20.37
N LEU A 240 -25.96 -43.90 20.73
CA LEU A 240 -24.72 -44.38 20.11
C LEU A 240 -24.92 -44.65 18.59
N ARG A 241 -26.06 -45.18 18.16
CA ARG A 241 -26.36 -45.37 16.74
C ARG A 241 -26.56 -44.05 16.00
N ILE A 242 -27.27 -43.10 16.62
CA ILE A 242 -27.44 -41.75 16.05
C ILE A 242 -26.10 -41.06 15.91
N ALA A 243 -25.25 -41.03 16.96
CA ALA A 243 -23.92 -40.43 16.94
C ALA A 243 -23.00 -41.08 15.88
N ARG A 244 -23.15 -42.39 15.64
CA ARG A 244 -22.45 -43.13 14.56
C ARG A 244 -23.10 -42.98 13.19
N LYS A 245 -24.16 -42.16 13.05
CA LYS A 245 -24.93 -41.98 11.82
C LYS A 245 -25.57 -43.28 11.26
N GLN A 246 -25.86 -44.20 12.16
CA GLN A 246 -26.50 -45.48 11.83
C GLN A 246 -28.02 -45.47 12.04
N ALA A 247 -28.55 -44.39 12.64
CA ALA A 247 -29.98 -44.19 12.84
C ALA A 247 -30.31 -42.69 12.62
N PRO A 248 -31.54 -42.38 12.20
CA PRO A 248 -31.98 -41.00 12.08
C PRO A 248 -32.06 -40.34 13.46
N PRO A 249 -31.94 -39.01 13.55
CA PRO A 249 -32.11 -38.27 14.80
C PRO A 249 -33.51 -38.53 15.39
N ASN A 250 -33.56 -38.84 16.71
CA ASN A 250 -34.79 -39.10 17.44
C ASN A 250 -34.70 -38.46 18.84
N LEU A 251 -35.85 -38.33 19.52
CA LEU A 251 -35.91 -37.89 20.90
C LEU A 251 -35.36 -38.97 21.82
N LEU A 252 -34.37 -38.61 22.63
CA LEU A 252 -33.76 -39.51 23.61
C LEU A 252 -34.04 -39.00 25.02
N MET A 253 -34.45 -39.89 25.90
CA MET A 253 -34.47 -39.60 27.34
C MET A 253 -33.06 -39.82 27.91
N LEU A 254 -32.43 -38.78 28.40
CA LEU A 254 -31.06 -38.80 28.90
C LEU A 254 -31.03 -38.36 30.37
N PRO A 255 -30.16 -38.93 31.19
CA PRO A 255 -30.00 -38.59 32.60
C PRO A 255 -29.20 -37.27 32.71
N VAL A 256 -29.91 -36.17 32.58
CA VAL A 256 -29.29 -34.84 32.73
C VAL A 256 -29.56 -34.33 34.14
N PRO A 257 -28.53 -33.94 34.92
CA PRO A 257 -28.77 -33.37 36.25
C PRO A 257 -29.60 -32.10 36.14
N GLY A 258 -30.53 -31.92 37.06
CA GLY A 258 -31.33 -30.71 37.13
C GLY A 258 -30.48 -29.47 37.33
N PRO A 259 -31.01 -28.26 36.99
CA PRO A 259 -30.28 -27.01 37.19
C PRO A 259 -29.92 -26.86 38.66
N ALA A 260 -28.67 -26.48 38.94
CA ALA A 260 -28.30 -26.11 40.30
C ALA A 260 -29.12 -24.92 40.78
N PRO A 261 -29.57 -24.90 42.05
CA PRO A 261 -30.26 -23.72 42.57
C PRO A 261 -29.37 -22.50 42.44
N ALA A 262 -29.91 -21.39 41.94
CA ALA A 262 -29.19 -20.12 41.86
C ALA A 262 -28.70 -19.71 43.25
N GLN A 263 -27.43 -19.50 43.42
CA GLN A 263 -26.83 -18.93 44.60
C GLN A 263 -27.02 -17.42 44.65
#